data_283fc1936b694fc7d8d180014c09d10e
#
_entry.id   283fc1936b694fc7d8d180014c09d10e
#
_cell.length_a   1.000
_cell.length_b   1.000
_cell.length_c   1.000
_cell.angle_alpha   90.00
_cell.angle_beta   90.00
_cell.angle_gamma   90.00
#
_symmetry.space_group_name_H-M   'P 1'
#
loop_
_entity.id
_entity.type
_entity.pdbx_description
1 polymer ?
#
loop_
_entity_poly.entity_id
_entity_poly.type
_entity_poly.pdbx_seq_one_letter_code
_entity_poly.pdbx_strand_id
1 'polypeptide(L)'
;MTRELHFLRAQGAIKSAFFFMGLPIGTLVPRLAEIKAGIGASEASFGSAFAIGGLGALVGNYLGSWLVHHYGSREVGRRTFYFIVVTNFANALAPNALWLTGIALCSGLAYATTNIAMNSQGVLVEQAIGKSFLPKGHGAWSVGTLLAAVVSSVAAPYCTPRQALLVVDL
;
A
#
# COMPACT_ATOMS: atom_id res chain seq x y z
N MET A 1 -13.40 15.32 28.90
CA MET A 1 -12.06 15.68 28.43
C MET A 1 -11.20 14.44 28.04
N THR A 2 -11.07 13.39 28.85
CA THR A 2 -10.27 12.19 28.52
C THR A 2 -10.80 11.37 27.34
N ARG A 3 -12.12 11.15 27.24
CA ARG A 3 -12.73 10.33 26.17
C ARG A 3 -12.63 11.00 24.80
N GLU A 4 -12.81 12.29 24.74
CA GLU A 4 -12.72 13.09 23.51
C GLU A 4 -11.27 13.11 22.96
N LEU A 5 -10.29 13.27 23.84
CA LEU A 5 -8.88 13.16 23.49
C LEU A 5 -8.49 11.78 22.92
N HIS A 6 -9.07 10.71 23.45
CA HIS A 6 -8.85 9.35 22.91
C HIS A 6 -9.39 9.21 21.49
N PHE A 7 -10.59 9.76 21.20
CA PHE A 7 -11.14 9.71 19.85
C PHE A 7 -10.35 10.55 18.85
N LEU A 8 -9.89 11.74 19.24
CA LEU A 8 -9.03 12.57 18.38
C LEU A 8 -7.70 11.88 18.05
N ARG A 9 -7.08 11.21 19.04
CA ARG A 9 -5.86 10.43 18.84
C ARG A 9 -6.09 9.24 17.91
N ALA A 10 -7.20 8.52 18.08
CA ALA A 10 -7.55 7.39 17.20
C ALA A 10 -7.77 7.85 15.76
N GLN A 11 -8.50 8.94 15.53
CA GLN A 11 -8.69 9.54 14.20
C GLN A 11 -7.34 9.94 13.57
N GLY A 12 -6.47 10.60 14.35
CA GLY A 12 -5.14 10.99 13.90
C GLY A 12 -4.31 9.78 13.48
N ALA A 13 -4.24 8.76 14.33
CA ALA A 13 -3.49 7.54 14.08
C ALA A 13 -3.96 6.82 12.81
N ILE A 14 -5.28 6.70 12.58
CA ILE A 14 -5.81 6.01 11.40
C ILE A 14 -5.58 6.85 10.14
N LYS A 15 -5.75 8.18 10.18
CA LYS A 15 -5.40 9.04 9.04
C LYS A 15 -3.93 8.92 8.67
N SER A 16 -3.04 8.93 9.67
CA SER A 16 -1.60 8.73 9.44
C SER A 16 -1.33 7.37 8.82
N ALA A 17 -1.99 6.30 9.29
CA ALA A 17 -1.83 4.98 8.71
C ALA A 17 -2.29 4.90 7.25
N PHE A 18 -3.41 5.55 6.89
CA PHE A 18 -3.84 5.70 5.49
C PHE A 18 -2.80 6.48 4.67
N PHE A 19 -2.28 7.59 5.20
CA PHE A 19 -1.25 8.39 4.54
C PHE A 19 0.00 7.55 4.24
N PHE A 20 0.53 6.87 5.25
CA PHE A 20 1.71 6.01 5.08
C PHE A 20 1.47 4.84 4.14
N MET A 21 0.27 4.27 4.09
CA MET A 21 -0.10 3.23 3.14
C MET A 21 -0.08 3.74 1.68
N GLY A 22 -0.23 5.05 1.47
CA GLY A 22 -0.13 5.67 0.15
C GLY A 22 1.31 5.84 -0.36
N LEU A 23 2.30 5.99 0.54
CA LEU A 23 3.68 6.29 0.16
C LEU A 23 4.31 5.21 -0.73
N PRO A 24 4.26 3.90 -0.40
CA PRO A 24 4.90 2.87 -1.21
C PRO A 24 4.40 2.85 -2.66
N ILE A 25 3.09 2.91 -2.87
CA ILE A 25 2.52 2.91 -4.23
C ILE A 25 2.86 4.20 -4.99
N GLY A 26 2.85 5.35 -4.30
CA GLY A 26 3.24 6.63 -4.87
C GLY A 26 4.70 6.64 -5.32
N THR A 27 5.59 6.01 -4.56
CA THR A 27 7.01 5.89 -4.93
C THR A 27 7.23 4.92 -6.08
N LEU A 28 6.53 3.78 -6.10
CA LEU A 28 6.71 2.71 -7.08
C LEU A 28 6.18 3.10 -8.47
N VAL A 29 4.95 3.61 -8.54
CA VAL A 29 4.24 3.77 -9.82
C VAL A 29 4.99 4.62 -10.85
N PRO A 30 5.60 5.78 -10.53
CA PRO A 30 6.37 6.55 -11.50
C PRO A 30 7.62 5.84 -12.01
N ARG A 31 8.11 4.83 -11.28
CA ARG A 31 9.35 4.10 -11.57
C ARG A 31 9.13 2.80 -12.37
N LEU A 32 7.86 2.44 -12.63
CA LEU A 32 7.52 1.17 -13.28
C LEU A 32 8.12 1.04 -14.69
N ALA A 33 8.20 2.14 -15.45
CA ALA A 33 8.81 2.14 -16.78
C ALA A 33 10.32 1.81 -16.72
N GLU A 34 11.03 2.35 -15.72
CA GLU A 34 12.45 2.07 -15.50
C GLU A 34 12.67 0.62 -15.06
N ILE A 35 11.82 0.11 -14.15
CA ILE A 35 11.88 -1.31 -13.70
C ILE A 35 11.65 -2.22 -14.90
N LYS A 36 10.63 -1.95 -15.74
CA LYS A 36 10.33 -2.70 -16.95
C LYS A 36 11.53 -2.73 -17.91
N ALA A 37 12.11 -1.54 -18.18
CA ALA A 37 13.27 -1.43 -19.07
C ALA A 37 14.49 -2.17 -18.50
N GLY A 38 14.72 -2.06 -17.19
CA GLY A 38 15.84 -2.71 -16.50
C GLY A 38 15.81 -4.24 -16.54
N ILE A 39 14.62 -4.85 -16.59
CA ILE A 39 14.47 -6.31 -16.71
C ILE A 39 14.25 -6.80 -18.14
N GLY A 40 14.24 -5.90 -19.14
CA GLY A 40 13.98 -6.24 -20.53
C GLY A 40 12.60 -6.84 -20.80
N ALA A 41 11.60 -6.51 -19.99
CA ALA A 41 10.26 -7.09 -20.11
C ALA A 41 9.50 -6.54 -21.31
N SER A 42 8.85 -7.44 -22.08
CA SER A 42 7.89 -7.05 -23.10
C SER A 42 6.63 -6.40 -22.48
N GLU A 43 5.88 -5.63 -23.30
CA GLU A 43 4.60 -5.04 -22.85
C GLU A 43 3.63 -6.14 -22.36
N ALA A 44 3.59 -7.27 -23.07
CA ALA A 44 2.72 -8.38 -22.71
C ALA A 44 3.10 -9.02 -21.38
N SER A 45 4.39 -9.28 -21.14
CA SER A 45 4.84 -9.88 -19.88
C SER A 45 4.70 -8.91 -18.70
N PHE A 46 4.92 -7.63 -18.95
CA PHE A 46 4.72 -6.60 -17.92
C PHE A 46 3.23 -6.41 -17.58
N GLY A 47 2.37 -6.32 -18.60
CA GLY A 47 0.91 -6.25 -18.41
C GLY A 47 0.34 -7.48 -17.70
N SER A 48 0.82 -8.68 -18.05
CA SER A 48 0.40 -9.92 -17.37
C SER A 48 0.81 -9.96 -15.89
N ALA A 49 1.96 -9.40 -15.53
CA ALA A 49 2.37 -9.29 -14.12
C ALA A 49 1.35 -8.46 -13.31
N PHE A 50 0.86 -7.35 -13.86
CA PHE A 50 -0.17 -6.53 -13.19
C PHE A 50 -1.53 -7.23 -13.14
N ALA A 51 -1.92 -7.96 -14.20
CA ALA A 51 -3.14 -8.76 -14.17
C ALA A 51 -3.10 -9.82 -13.06
N ILE A 52 -1.97 -10.50 -12.89
CA ILE A 52 -1.74 -11.45 -11.79
C ILE A 52 -1.77 -10.75 -10.43
N GLY A 53 -1.22 -9.54 -10.33
CA GLY A 53 -1.36 -8.68 -9.15
C GLY A 53 -2.83 -8.39 -8.79
N GLY A 54 -3.67 -8.16 -9.80
CA GLY A 54 -5.12 -8.04 -9.64
C GLY A 54 -5.78 -9.30 -9.05
N LEU A 55 -5.37 -10.50 -9.49
CA LEU A 55 -5.80 -11.76 -8.89
C LEU A 55 -5.36 -11.87 -7.43
N GLY A 56 -4.12 -11.45 -7.13
CA GLY A 56 -3.65 -11.34 -5.75
C GLY A 56 -4.54 -10.44 -4.88
N ALA A 57 -5.00 -9.31 -5.42
CA ALA A 57 -5.92 -8.41 -4.72
C ALA A 57 -7.30 -9.05 -4.49
N LEU A 58 -7.83 -9.81 -5.45
CA LEU A 58 -9.09 -10.55 -5.25
C LEU A 58 -8.98 -11.56 -4.11
N VAL A 59 -7.92 -12.36 -4.10
CA VAL A 59 -7.63 -13.31 -2.99
C VAL A 59 -7.41 -12.55 -1.68
N GLY A 60 -6.68 -11.44 -1.72
CA GLY A 60 -6.40 -10.58 -0.57
C GLY A 60 -7.64 -9.98 0.06
N ASN A 61 -8.67 -9.62 -0.71
CA ASN A 61 -9.95 -9.15 -0.17
C ASN A 61 -10.67 -10.25 0.61
N TYR A 62 -10.71 -11.46 0.09
CA TYR A 62 -11.34 -12.61 0.77
C TYR A 62 -10.54 -12.97 2.04
N LEU A 63 -9.25 -13.18 1.89
CA LEU A 63 -8.34 -13.53 2.98
C LEU A 63 -8.31 -12.44 4.05
N GLY A 64 -8.30 -11.15 3.64
CA GLY A 64 -8.32 -10.00 4.53
C GLY A 64 -9.55 -9.97 5.41
N SER A 65 -10.73 -10.23 4.85
CA SER A 65 -11.98 -10.31 5.61
C SER A 65 -11.93 -11.44 6.64
N TRP A 66 -11.44 -12.61 6.24
CA TRP A 66 -11.28 -13.75 7.14
C TRP A 66 -10.27 -13.48 8.27
N LEU A 67 -9.11 -12.93 7.93
CA LEU A 67 -8.06 -12.58 8.90
C LEU A 67 -8.53 -11.53 9.90
N VAL A 68 -9.21 -10.48 9.44
CA VAL A 68 -9.74 -9.41 10.30
C VAL A 68 -10.79 -9.97 11.26
N HIS A 69 -11.63 -10.91 10.81
CA HIS A 69 -12.61 -11.55 11.68
C HIS A 69 -11.94 -12.36 12.81
N HIS A 70 -10.85 -13.08 12.51
CA HIS A 70 -10.21 -13.99 13.48
C HIS A 70 -9.17 -13.31 14.37
N TYR A 71 -8.40 -12.36 13.83
CA TYR A 71 -7.25 -11.75 14.52
C TYR A 71 -7.43 -10.27 14.85
N GLY A 72 -8.52 -9.68 14.39
CA GLY A 72 -8.80 -8.26 14.56
C GLY A 72 -8.06 -7.36 13.57
N SER A 73 -8.72 -6.26 13.19
CA SER A 73 -8.25 -5.35 12.14
C SER A 73 -6.94 -4.63 12.48
N ARG A 74 -6.67 -4.35 13.77
CA ARG A 74 -5.43 -3.69 14.18
C ARG A 74 -4.19 -4.55 13.92
N GLU A 75 -4.25 -5.82 14.30
CA GLU A 75 -3.11 -6.74 14.16
C GLU A 75 -2.88 -7.11 12.71
N VAL A 76 -3.96 -7.41 11.98
CA VAL A 76 -3.90 -7.69 10.54
C VAL A 76 -3.32 -6.49 9.79
N GLY A 77 -3.84 -5.28 10.01
CA GLY A 77 -3.35 -4.08 9.34
C GLY A 77 -1.87 -3.81 9.59
N ARG A 78 -1.42 -3.98 10.85
CA ARG A 78 0.00 -3.80 11.20
C ARG A 78 0.91 -4.78 10.46
N ARG A 79 0.58 -6.07 10.48
CA ARG A 79 1.42 -7.11 9.86
C ARG A 79 1.43 -7.00 8.35
N THR A 80 0.27 -6.80 7.74
CA THR A 80 0.17 -6.70 6.29
C THR A 80 0.77 -5.41 5.74
N PHE A 81 0.81 -4.33 6.53
CA PHE A 81 1.53 -3.12 6.17
C PHE A 81 3.05 -3.37 6.03
N TYR A 82 3.67 -4.08 6.96
CA TYR A 82 5.07 -4.49 6.79
C TYR A 82 5.27 -5.36 5.54
N PHE A 83 4.30 -6.19 5.22
CA PHE A 83 4.37 -7.01 4.00
C PHE A 83 4.26 -6.16 2.73
N ILE A 84 3.47 -5.06 2.73
CA ILE A 84 3.46 -4.06 1.64
C ILE A 84 4.87 -3.49 1.44
N VAL A 85 5.52 -3.03 2.50
CA VAL A 85 6.88 -2.46 2.44
C VAL A 85 7.85 -3.45 1.80
N VAL A 86 7.86 -4.70 2.27
CA VAL A 86 8.72 -5.77 1.74
C VAL A 86 8.45 -6.04 0.26
N THR A 87 7.19 -6.18 -0.14
CA THR A 87 6.83 -6.46 -1.54
C THR A 87 7.08 -5.25 -2.44
N ASN A 88 6.90 -4.04 -1.93
CA ASN A 88 7.20 -2.83 -2.67
C ASN A 88 8.69 -2.73 -3.01
N PHE A 89 9.54 -2.96 -2.02
CA PHE A 89 10.98 -3.01 -2.22
C PHE A 89 11.41 -4.15 -3.15
N ALA A 90 10.81 -5.34 -3.02
CA ALA A 90 11.09 -6.49 -3.88
C ALA A 90 10.74 -6.25 -5.36
N ASN A 91 9.76 -5.37 -5.67
CA ASN A 91 9.49 -4.94 -7.05
C ASN A 91 10.70 -4.20 -7.67
N ALA A 92 11.40 -3.35 -6.89
CA ALA A 92 12.58 -2.63 -7.37
C ALA A 92 13.81 -3.54 -7.53
N LEU A 93 13.79 -4.71 -6.92
CA LEU A 93 14.86 -5.72 -7.03
C LEU A 93 14.58 -6.78 -8.10
N ALA A 94 13.48 -6.66 -8.85
CA ALA A 94 13.08 -7.67 -9.82
C ALA A 94 14.21 -7.94 -10.85
N PRO A 95 14.74 -9.17 -10.95
CA PRO A 95 15.76 -9.51 -11.93
C PRO A 95 15.17 -9.88 -13.29
N ASN A 96 13.88 -10.21 -13.34
CA ASN A 96 13.18 -10.65 -14.55
C ASN A 96 11.65 -10.54 -14.39
N ALA A 97 10.93 -10.75 -15.49
CA ALA A 97 9.48 -10.66 -15.53
C ALA A 97 8.77 -11.71 -14.66
N LEU A 98 9.32 -12.90 -14.51
CA LEU A 98 8.72 -13.96 -13.67
C LEU A 98 8.77 -13.57 -12.19
N TRP A 99 9.89 -13.03 -11.72
CA TRP A 99 10.02 -12.47 -10.38
C TRP A 99 9.01 -11.35 -10.15
N LEU A 100 8.94 -10.40 -11.11
CA LEU A 100 7.99 -9.29 -11.04
C LEU A 100 6.55 -9.79 -10.91
N THR A 101 6.17 -10.82 -11.68
CA THR A 101 4.85 -11.44 -11.61
C THR A 101 4.55 -12.02 -10.23
N GLY A 102 5.49 -12.77 -9.65
CA GLY A 102 5.35 -13.35 -8.31
C GLY A 102 5.20 -12.28 -7.23
N ILE A 103 6.02 -11.22 -7.31
CA ILE A 103 5.93 -10.11 -6.35
C ILE A 103 4.65 -9.29 -6.56
N ALA A 104 4.19 -9.07 -7.80
CA ALA A 104 2.94 -8.39 -8.08
C ALA A 104 1.74 -9.12 -7.44
N LEU A 105 1.70 -10.46 -7.53
CA LEU A 105 0.70 -11.28 -6.83
C LEU A 105 0.72 -11.03 -5.32
N CYS A 106 1.90 -11.10 -4.71
CA CYS A 106 2.09 -10.86 -3.27
C CYS A 106 1.71 -9.42 -2.87
N SER A 107 2.10 -8.43 -3.69
CA SER A 107 1.76 -7.02 -3.48
C SER A 107 0.25 -6.80 -3.52
N GLY A 108 -0.44 -7.34 -4.52
CA GLY A 108 -1.89 -7.25 -4.64
C GLY A 108 -2.59 -7.84 -3.41
N LEU A 109 -2.17 -9.02 -2.97
CA LEU A 109 -2.68 -9.67 -1.77
C LEU A 109 -2.45 -8.80 -0.52
N ALA A 110 -1.23 -8.27 -0.34
CA ALA A 110 -0.88 -7.44 0.80
C ALA A 110 -1.70 -6.14 0.85
N TYR A 111 -1.79 -5.42 -0.28
CA TYR A 111 -2.56 -4.17 -0.37
C TYR A 111 -4.03 -4.38 -0.10
N ALA A 112 -4.67 -5.40 -0.70
CA ALA A 112 -6.08 -5.67 -0.50
C ALA A 112 -6.38 -6.08 0.96
N THR A 113 -5.57 -6.95 1.55
CA THR A 113 -5.71 -7.36 2.96
C THR A 113 -5.55 -6.17 3.91
N THR A 114 -4.54 -5.31 3.67
CA THR A 114 -4.33 -4.11 4.48
C THR A 114 -5.49 -3.13 4.33
N ASN A 115 -6.01 -2.96 3.11
CA ASN A 115 -7.15 -2.08 2.84
C ASN A 115 -8.40 -2.51 3.63
N ILE A 116 -8.73 -3.81 3.65
CA ILE A 116 -9.84 -4.35 4.45
C ILE A 116 -9.62 -4.02 5.94
N ALA A 117 -8.42 -4.26 6.46
CA ALA A 117 -8.11 -3.99 7.86
C ALA A 117 -8.23 -2.49 8.21
N MET A 118 -7.72 -1.61 7.35
CA MET A 118 -7.76 -0.18 7.53
C MET A 118 -9.19 0.38 7.44
N ASN A 119 -9.98 -0.08 6.47
CA ASN A 119 -11.40 0.29 6.37
C ASN A 119 -12.19 -0.17 7.60
N SER A 120 -11.94 -1.39 8.10
CA SER A 120 -12.57 -1.86 9.33
C SER A 120 -12.25 -0.96 10.53
N GLN A 121 -11.01 -0.49 10.68
CA GLN A 121 -10.64 0.49 11.70
C GLN A 121 -11.34 1.84 11.49
N GLY A 122 -11.44 2.30 10.23
CA GLY A 122 -12.17 3.52 9.87
C GLY A 122 -13.65 3.47 10.27
N VAL A 123 -14.33 2.35 9.99
CA VAL A 123 -15.73 2.12 10.38
C VAL A 123 -15.90 2.15 11.90
N LEU A 124 -14.99 1.54 12.66
CA LEU A 124 -15.04 1.59 14.13
C LEU A 124 -14.94 3.04 14.64
N VAL A 125 -14.11 3.87 14.01
CA VAL A 125 -14.03 5.30 14.33
C VAL A 125 -15.33 6.02 13.96
N GLU A 126 -15.89 5.78 12.77
CA GLU A 126 -17.17 6.37 12.36
C GLU A 126 -18.29 6.07 13.37
N GLN A 127 -18.41 4.81 13.77
CA GLN A 127 -19.39 4.37 14.77
C GLN A 127 -19.17 5.08 16.12
N ALA A 128 -17.92 5.23 16.54
CA ALA A 128 -17.58 5.84 17.82
C ALA A 128 -17.83 7.35 17.89
N ILE A 129 -17.67 8.06 16.75
CA ILE A 129 -17.83 9.53 16.68
C ILE A 129 -19.18 9.97 16.13
N GLY A 130 -19.97 9.04 15.56
CA GLY A 130 -21.26 9.34 14.92
C GLY A 130 -21.16 10.19 13.65
N LYS A 131 -20.00 10.22 12.99
CA LYS A 131 -19.74 11.06 11.80
C LYS A 131 -18.89 10.29 10.79
N SER A 132 -19.07 10.60 9.49
CA SER A 132 -18.26 10.02 8.43
C SER A 132 -16.78 10.35 8.59
N PHE A 133 -15.92 9.32 8.52
CA PHE A 133 -14.48 9.42 8.69
C PHE A 133 -13.71 8.81 7.51
N LEU A 134 -14.21 7.73 6.90
CA LEU A 134 -13.52 7.00 5.82
C LEU A 134 -13.10 7.90 4.64
N PRO A 135 -13.93 8.87 4.17
CA PRO A 135 -13.50 9.78 3.11
C PRO A 135 -12.25 10.59 3.50
N LYS A 136 -12.11 10.95 4.79
CA LYS A 136 -10.92 11.66 5.29
C LYS A 136 -9.69 10.74 5.35
N GLY A 137 -9.88 9.46 5.67
CA GLY A 137 -8.83 8.45 5.60
C GLY A 137 -8.32 8.26 4.16
N HIS A 138 -9.24 8.03 3.21
CA HIS A 138 -8.89 7.90 1.79
C HIS A 138 -8.28 9.18 1.20
N GLY A 139 -8.73 10.37 1.64
CA GLY A 139 -8.10 11.63 1.29
C GLY A 139 -6.65 11.70 1.78
N ALA A 140 -6.36 11.25 2.99
CA ALA A 140 -5.00 11.18 3.52
C ALA A 140 -4.13 10.19 2.70
N TRP A 141 -4.67 9.03 2.32
CA TRP A 141 -4.01 8.07 1.42
C TRP A 141 -3.67 8.71 0.07
N SER A 142 -4.61 9.43 -0.54
CA SER A 142 -4.39 10.11 -1.83
C SER A 142 -3.31 11.18 -1.73
N VAL A 143 -3.26 11.94 -0.62
CA VAL A 143 -2.20 12.93 -0.36
C VAL A 143 -0.85 12.24 -0.22
N GLY A 144 -0.76 11.15 0.54
CA GLY A 144 0.47 10.35 0.68
C GLY A 144 0.96 9.84 -0.67
N THR A 145 0.06 9.24 -1.46
CA THR A 145 0.37 8.74 -2.81
C THR A 145 0.87 9.85 -3.73
N LEU A 146 0.19 11.01 -3.76
CA LEU A 146 0.58 12.13 -4.59
C LEU A 146 1.95 12.70 -4.21
N LEU A 147 2.18 12.94 -2.91
CA LEU A 147 3.45 13.46 -2.43
C LEU A 147 4.61 12.52 -2.77
N ALA A 148 4.44 11.22 -2.52
CA ALA A 148 5.45 10.22 -2.86
C ALA A 148 5.69 10.13 -4.38
N ALA A 149 4.63 10.22 -5.20
CA ALA A 149 4.76 10.20 -6.65
C ALA A 149 5.53 11.42 -7.19
N VAL A 150 5.24 12.61 -6.67
CA VAL A 150 5.97 13.84 -7.03
C VAL A 150 7.44 13.72 -6.65
N VAL A 151 7.73 13.33 -5.40
CA VAL A 151 9.11 13.16 -4.92
C VAL A 151 9.85 12.12 -5.74
N SER A 152 9.23 10.95 -5.99
CA SER A 152 9.82 9.88 -6.79
C SER A 152 10.11 10.31 -8.21
N SER A 153 9.19 11.06 -8.85
CA SER A 153 9.36 11.56 -10.22
C SER A 153 10.48 12.61 -10.31
N VAL A 154 10.54 13.55 -9.36
CA VAL A 154 11.61 14.57 -9.30
C VAL A 154 12.96 13.94 -9.02
N ALA A 155 13.00 12.89 -8.21
CA ALA A 155 14.23 12.17 -7.88
C ALA A 155 14.71 11.22 -9.00
N ALA A 156 13.87 10.91 -9.99
CA ALA A 156 14.17 9.94 -11.04
C ALA A 156 15.51 10.19 -11.80
N PRO A 157 15.89 11.43 -12.13
CA PRO A 157 17.18 11.69 -12.77
C PRO A 157 18.39 11.46 -11.86
N TYR A 158 18.20 11.41 -10.54
CA TYR A 158 19.29 11.42 -9.54
C TYR A 158 19.46 10.10 -8.80
N CYS A 159 18.47 9.20 -8.83
CA CYS A 159 18.52 7.94 -8.13
C CYS A 159 17.78 6.82 -8.87
N THR A 160 18.27 5.61 -8.69
CA THR A 160 17.63 4.40 -9.24
C THR A 160 16.31 4.09 -8.52
N PRO A 161 15.38 3.30 -9.12
CA PRO A 161 14.17 2.84 -8.44
C PRO A 161 14.46 2.18 -7.08
N ARG A 162 15.53 1.38 -7.01
CA ARG A 162 15.98 0.72 -5.78
C ARG A 162 16.32 1.73 -4.67
N GLN A 163 17.05 2.80 -5.00
CA GLN A 163 17.41 3.83 -4.04
C GLN A 163 16.20 4.64 -3.57
N ALA A 164 15.29 5.00 -4.50
CA ALA A 164 14.09 5.74 -4.17
C ALA A 164 13.18 4.96 -3.19
N LEU A 165 12.98 3.68 -3.43
CA LEU A 165 12.14 2.82 -2.57
C LEU A 165 12.79 2.55 -1.21
N LEU A 166 14.13 2.42 -1.13
CA LEU A 166 14.83 2.32 0.16
C LEU A 166 14.59 3.53 1.07
N VAL A 167 14.55 4.74 0.50
CA VAL A 167 14.37 5.97 1.30
C VAL A 167 12.94 6.12 1.83
N VAL A 168 11.95 5.59 1.12
CA VAL A 168 10.53 5.74 1.49
C VAL A 168 10.05 4.59 2.39
N ASP A 169 10.62 3.40 2.22
CA ASP A 169 10.20 2.20 2.92
C ASP A 169 10.96 1.96 4.25
N LEU A 170 12.00 2.75 4.55
CA LEU A 170 12.74 2.77 5.82
C LEU A 170 12.29 3.92 6.71
#